data_36ba1ae4c2007f0ed9ed6cf1e654990e
#
_entry.id   36ba1ae4c2007f0ed9ed6cf1e654990e
#
_cell.length_a   1.000
_cell.length_b   1.000
_cell.length_c   1.000
_cell.angle_alpha   90.00
_cell.angle_beta   90.00
_cell.angle_gamma   90.00
#
_symmetry.space_group_name_H-M   'P 1'
#
loop_
_entity.id
_entity.type
_entity.pdbx_description
1 polymer ?
#
loop_
_entity_poly.entity_id
_entity_poly.type
_entity_poly.pdbx_seq_one_letter_code
_entity_poly.pdbx_strand_id
1 'polypeptide(L)'
;LQASFVVVLLLAIVLAVYALVDFIRTEPYKDAVIAAENAYISADYVSCVDAMQEISVKDMDIYQKYILANSYVRSENLTQQQKENIISNLSLKETPARLEYWIYLGRNDISEAIDIAMQQSDDEMLLYAYMKQKSMIETDSSLSGEEKTQELEKIAQKMQPLMEKYDTEEE
;
A
#
# COMPACT_ATOMS: atom_id res chain seq x y z
N LEU A 1 -48.25 -34.17 6.77
CA LEU A 1 -48.43 -32.73 6.50
C LEU A 1 -47.84 -31.85 7.60
N GLN A 2 -48.11 -32.08 8.89
CA GLN A 2 -47.55 -31.27 9.99
C GLN A 2 -46.05 -31.43 10.15
N ALA A 3 -45.48 -32.63 10.05
CA ALA A 3 -44.05 -32.87 10.14
C ALA A 3 -43.26 -32.18 9.00
N SER A 4 -43.79 -32.20 7.78
CA SER A 4 -43.18 -31.52 6.63
C SER A 4 -43.17 -30.00 6.77
N PHE A 5 -44.22 -29.43 7.35
CA PHE A 5 -44.30 -28.00 7.62
C PHE A 5 -43.26 -27.53 8.66
N VAL A 6 -43.09 -28.31 9.73
CA VAL A 6 -42.12 -28.05 10.79
C VAL A 6 -40.69 -28.09 10.21
N VAL A 7 -40.37 -29.06 9.36
CA VAL A 7 -39.05 -29.17 8.72
C VAL A 7 -38.78 -27.97 7.81
N VAL A 8 -39.75 -27.56 7.00
CA VAL A 8 -39.61 -26.37 6.13
C VAL A 8 -39.41 -25.10 6.94
N LEU A 9 -40.14 -24.93 8.04
CA LEU A 9 -39.99 -23.78 8.93
C LEU A 9 -38.62 -23.74 9.59
N LEU A 10 -38.10 -24.87 10.06
CA LEU A 10 -36.75 -24.93 10.63
C LEU A 10 -35.66 -24.59 9.59
N LEU A 11 -35.79 -25.10 8.37
CA LEU A 11 -34.85 -24.75 7.28
C LEU A 11 -34.93 -23.27 6.95
N ALA A 12 -36.10 -22.66 6.92
CA ALA A 12 -36.25 -21.23 6.68
C ALA A 12 -35.59 -20.39 7.79
N ILE A 13 -35.73 -20.79 9.05
CA ILE A 13 -35.06 -20.11 10.18
C ILE A 13 -33.54 -20.25 10.07
N VAL A 14 -33.02 -21.43 9.76
CA VAL A 14 -31.56 -21.64 9.58
C VAL A 14 -31.01 -20.77 8.46
N LEU A 15 -31.71 -20.71 7.32
CA LEU A 15 -31.32 -19.85 6.19
C LEU A 15 -31.39 -18.36 6.56
N ALA A 16 -32.40 -17.93 7.29
CA ALA A 16 -32.52 -16.54 7.74
C ALA A 16 -31.39 -16.14 8.71
N VAL A 17 -31.05 -17.03 9.64
CA VAL A 17 -29.94 -16.82 10.58
C VAL A 17 -28.61 -16.78 9.83
N TYR A 18 -28.40 -17.68 8.86
CA TYR A 18 -27.22 -17.70 8.06
C TYR A 18 -27.07 -16.39 7.25
N ALA A 19 -28.14 -15.95 6.57
CA ALA A 19 -28.16 -14.70 5.83
C ALA A 19 -27.90 -13.47 6.72
N LEU A 20 -28.47 -13.47 7.95
CA LEU A 20 -28.25 -12.40 8.92
C LEU A 20 -26.78 -12.35 9.39
N VAL A 21 -26.18 -13.50 9.67
CA VAL A 21 -24.79 -13.62 10.09
C VAL A 21 -23.85 -13.17 8.95
N ASP A 22 -24.15 -13.59 7.73
CA ASP A 22 -23.39 -13.19 6.53
C ASP A 22 -23.49 -11.68 6.32
N PHE A 23 -24.68 -11.10 6.42
CA PHE A 23 -24.91 -9.66 6.31
C PHE A 23 -24.11 -8.87 7.36
N ILE A 24 -24.20 -9.23 8.64
CA ILE A 24 -23.47 -8.56 9.73
C ILE A 24 -21.95 -8.65 9.54
N ARG A 25 -21.48 -9.70 8.90
CA ARG A 25 -20.06 -9.93 8.67
C ARG A 25 -19.51 -9.20 7.44
N THR A 26 -20.31 -9.09 6.38
CA THR A 26 -19.86 -8.56 5.10
C THR A 26 -20.08 -7.06 4.95
N GLU A 27 -21.10 -6.47 5.56
CA GLU A 27 -21.36 -5.03 5.46
C GLU A 27 -20.21 -4.16 6.01
N PRO A 28 -19.68 -4.40 7.23
CA PRO A 28 -18.56 -3.60 7.75
C PRO A 28 -17.31 -3.69 6.87
N TYR A 29 -17.05 -4.86 6.29
CA TYR A 29 -15.95 -5.05 5.35
C TYR A 29 -16.12 -4.19 4.08
N LYS A 30 -17.31 -4.22 3.47
CA LYS A 30 -17.60 -3.43 2.27
C LYS A 30 -17.51 -1.93 2.56
N ASP A 31 -18.05 -1.49 3.67
CA ASP A 31 -18.00 -0.08 4.07
C ASP A 31 -16.56 0.39 4.28
N ALA A 32 -15.73 -0.43 4.92
CA ALA A 32 -14.31 -0.13 5.12
C ALA A 32 -13.55 -0.07 3.78
N VAL A 33 -13.82 -1.00 2.86
CA VAL A 33 -13.21 -0.99 1.51
C VAL A 33 -13.61 0.26 0.74
N ILE A 34 -14.89 0.60 0.70
CA ILE A 34 -15.38 1.80 -0.01
C ILE A 34 -14.79 3.07 0.60
N ALA A 35 -14.71 3.16 1.92
CA ALA A 35 -14.09 4.30 2.60
C ALA A 35 -12.60 4.42 2.25
N ALA A 36 -11.86 3.30 2.24
CA ALA A 36 -10.46 3.26 1.88
C ALA A 36 -10.22 3.68 0.42
N GLU A 37 -11.02 3.17 -0.52
CA GLU A 37 -10.90 3.51 -1.94
C GLU A 37 -11.19 4.99 -2.20
N ASN A 38 -12.22 5.55 -1.58
CA ASN A 38 -12.53 6.98 -1.66
C ASN A 38 -11.41 7.86 -1.09
N ALA A 39 -10.87 7.48 0.06
CA ALA A 39 -9.74 8.18 0.67
C ALA A 39 -8.50 8.10 -0.22
N TYR A 40 -8.21 6.92 -0.79
CA TYR A 40 -7.08 6.73 -1.71
C TYR A 40 -7.18 7.62 -2.96
N ILE A 41 -8.35 7.66 -3.62
CA ILE A 41 -8.61 8.50 -4.80
C ILE A 41 -8.44 9.99 -4.46
N SER A 42 -8.79 10.38 -3.22
CA SER A 42 -8.65 11.76 -2.73
C SER A 42 -7.22 12.07 -2.23
N ALA A 43 -6.27 11.14 -2.39
CA ALA A 43 -4.91 11.21 -1.83
C ALA A 43 -4.86 11.40 -0.29
N ASP A 44 -5.94 11.08 0.41
CA ASP A 44 -5.97 11.02 1.88
C ASP A 44 -5.48 9.65 2.36
N TYR A 45 -4.17 9.48 2.32
CA TYR A 45 -3.53 8.20 2.62
C TYR A 45 -3.68 7.77 4.08
N VAL A 46 -3.81 8.73 4.99
CA VAL A 46 -4.04 8.46 6.43
C VAL A 46 -5.40 7.82 6.62
N SER A 47 -6.45 8.47 6.13
CA SER A 47 -7.82 7.93 6.22
C SER A 47 -7.98 6.60 5.48
N CYS A 48 -7.25 6.39 4.36
CA CYS A 48 -7.21 5.11 3.66
C CYS A 48 -6.64 4.00 4.56
N VAL A 49 -5.53 4.25 5.21
CA VAL A 49 -4.90 3.32 6.16
C VAL A 49 -5.84 3.01 7.32
N ASP A 50 -6.43 4.04 7.93
CA ASP A 50 -7.34 3.89 9.07
C ASP A 50 -8.57 3.04 8.71
N ALA A 51 -9.15 3.27 7.55
CA ALA A 51 -10.29 2.49 7.08
C ALA A 51 -9.96 1.00 6.87
N MET A 52 -8.71 0.67 6.55
CA MET A 52 -8.26 -0.70 6.27
C MET A 52 -7.71 -1.44 7.51
N GLN A 53 -7.53 -0.77 8.65
CA GLN A 53 -6.94 -1.38 9.86
C GLN A 53 -7.70 -2.61 10.38
N GLU A 54 -9.03 -2.61 10.24
CA GLU A 54 -9.89 -3.68 10.71
C GLU A 54 -9.96 -4.87 9.72
N ILE A 55 -9.37 -4.71 8.52
CA ILE A 55 -9.40 -5.74 7.48
C ILE A 55 -8.14 -6.60 7.57
N SER A 56 -8.33 -7.91 7.71
CA SER A 56 -7.20 -8.85 7.64
C SER A 56 -6.56 -8.85 6.24
N VAL A 57 -5.24 -8.74 6.17
CA VAL A 57 -4.49 -8.79 4.89
C VAL A 57 -4.79 -10.08 4.09
N LYS A 58 -5.18 -11.17 4.76
CA LYS A 58 -5.53 -12.44 4.11
C LYS A 58 -6.84 -12.35 3.33
N ASP A 59 -7.74 -11.46 3.74
CA ASP A 59 -9.05 -11.28 3.14
C ASP A 59 -9.03 -10.20 2.04
N MET A 60 -7.92 -9.47 1.90
CA MET A 60 -7.71 -8.45 0.88
C MET A 60 -7.37 -9.07 -0.47
N ASP A 61 -7.97 -8.52 -1.52
CA ASP A 61 -7.54 -8.78 -2.90
C ASP A 61 -6.24 -8.04 -3.24
N ILE A 62 -5.74 -8.24 -4.47
CA ILE A 62 -4.46 -7.67 -4.89
C ILE A 62 -4.50 -6.14 -5.00
N TYR A 63 -5.64 -5.58 -5.40
CA TYR A 63 -5.82 -4.13 -5.51
C TYR A 63 -5.87 -3.46 -4.14
N GLN A 64 -6.59 -4.06 -3.20
CA GLN A 64 -6.66 -3.61 -1.81
C GLN A 64 -5.28 -3.63 -1.13
N LYS A 65 -4.50 -4.71 -1.36
CA LYS A 65 -3.10 -4.77 -0.90
C LYS A 65 -2.23 -3.68 -1.51
N TYR A 66 -2.45 -3.36 -2.79
CA TYR A 66 -1.73 -2.29 -3.47
C TYR A 66 -2.04 -0.93 -2.86
N ILE A 67 -3.32 -0.56 -2.72
CA ILE A 67 -3.68 0.75 -2.13
C ILE A 67 -3.24 0.85 -0.67
N LEU A 68 -3.29 -0.25 0.08
CA LEU A 68 -2.78 -0.31 1.45
C LEU A 68 -1.27 -0.03 1.50
N ALA A 69 -0.46 -0.77 0.74
CA ALA A 69 0.99 -0.61 0.73
C ALA A 69 1.40 0.80 0.27
N ASN A 70 0.77 1.31 -0.80
CA ASN A 70 0.99 2.64 -1.32
C ASN A 70 0.64 3.72 -0.28
N SER A 71 -0.54 3.61 0.35
CA SER A 71 -1.00 4.57 1.37
C SER A 71 -0.10 4.59 2.59
N TYR A 72 0.38 3.43 3.05
CA TYR A 72 1.33 3.37 4.16
C TYR A 72 2.65 4.07 3.86
N VAL A 73 3.20 3.85 2.66
CA VAL A 73 4.46 4.52 2.27
C VAL A 73 4.28 6.03 2.16
N ARG A 74 3.15 6.48 1.62
CA ARG A 74 2.85 7.91 1.41
C ARG A 74 2.32 8.62 2.66
N SER A 75 1.86 7.90 3.67
CA SER A 75 1.36 8.52 4.91
C SER A 75 2.49 9.20 5.68
N GLU A 76 2.42 10.52 5.83
CA GLU A 76 3.41 11.31 6.57
C GLU A 76 3.34 11.11 8.08
N ASN A 77 2.18 10.68 8.59
CA ASN A 77 1.94 10.51 10.03
C ASN A 77 2.54 9.23 10.63
N LEU A 78 3.07 8.34 9.78
CA LEU A 78 3.66 7.09 10.23
C LEU A 78 5.19 7.18 10.21
N THR A 79 5.81 6.71 11.29
CA THR A 79 7.25 6.52 11.34
C THR A 79 7.67 5.38 10.42
N GLN A 80 8.94 5.36 10.01
CA GLN A 80 9.49 4.27 9.20
C GLN A 80 9.28 2.89 9.86
N GLN A 81 9.48 2.80 11.17
CA GLN A 81 9.28 1.55 11.93
C GLN A 81 7.81 1.07 11.89
N GLN A 82 6.85 2.01 11.95
CA GLN A 82 5.43 1.64 11.81
C GLN A 82 5.11 1.15 10.40
N LYS A 83 5.65 1.81 9.35
CA LYS A 83 5.49 1.36 7.96
C LYS A 83 6.03 -0.05 7.74
N GLU A 84 7.24 -0.34 8.22
CA GLU A 84 7.84 -1.67 8.13
C GLU A 84 7.01 -2.74 8.83
N ASN A 85 6.54 -2.49 10.04
CA ASN A 85 5.74 -3.45 10.82
C ASN A 85 4.42 -3.81 10.10
N ILE A 86 3.79 -2.84 9.46
CA ILE A 86 2.52 -3.03 8.77
C ILE A 86 2.72 -3.80 7.46
N ILE A 87 3.72 -3.39 6.69
CA ILE A 87 4.02 -3.98 5.37
C ILE A 87 4.69 -5.35 5.50
N SER A 88 5.28 -5.68 6.65
CA SER A 88 5.90 -6.98 6.90
C SER A 88 4.96 -8.17 6.67
N ASN A 89 3.65 -7.98 6.86
CA ASN A 89 2.64 -9.01 6.66
C ASN A 89 2.24 -9.24 5.19
N LEU A 90 2.68 -8.37 4.27
CA LEU A 90 2.43 -8.55 2.85
C LEU A 90 3.44 -9.53 2.26
N SER A 91 2.95 -10.55 1.54
CA SER A 91 3.80 -11.53 0.87
C SER A 91 4.38 -10.94 -0.42
N LEU A 92 5.63 -11.28 -0.74
CA LEU A 92 6.26 -11.01 -2.04
C LEU A 92 6.04 -12.16 -3.04
N LYS A 93 5.46 -13.29 -2.60
CA LYS A 93 5.27 -14.44 -3.48
C LYS A 93 4.12 -14.19 -4.45
N GLU A 94 4.41 -14.35 -5.76
CA GLU A 94 3.42 -14.16 -6.83
C GLU A 94 2.77 -12.77 -6.84
N THR A 95 3.54 -11.75 -6.43
CA THR A 95 3.09 -10.37 -6.30
C THR A 95 3.35 -9.60 -7.60
N PRO A 96 2.39 -8.81 -8.11
CA PRO A 96 2.66 -7.93 -9.25
C PRO A 96 3.76 -6.91 -8.94
N ALA A 97 4.61 -6.63 -9.92
CA ALA A 97 5.79 -5.77 -9.75
C ALA A 97 5.47 -4.39 -9.11
N ARG A 98 4.33 -3.77 -9.48
CA ARG A 98 3.91 -2.50 -8.87
C ARG A 98 3.59 -2.61 -7.39
N LEU A 99 2.97 -3.70 -6.94
CA LEU A 99 2.72 -3.93 -5.51
C LEU A 99 4.04 -4.28 -4.80
N GLU A 100 4.87 -5.10 -5.41
CA GLU A 100 6.19 -5.48 -4.90
C GLU A 100 7.06 -4.24 -4.65
N TYR A 101 7.09 -3.30 -5.58
CA TYR A 101 7.75 -2.01 -5.42
C TYR A 101 7.33 -1.26 -4.14
N TRP A 102 6.02 -1.14 -3.88
CA TRP A 102 5.53 -0.45 -2.68
C TRP A 102 5.84 -1.21 -1.39
N ILE A 103 5.86 -2.54 -1.46
CA ILE A 103 6.26 -3.38 -0.32
C ILE A 103 7.74 -3.15 0.01
N TYR A 104 8.63 -3.12 -0.98
CA TYR A 104 10.06 -2.85 -0.77
C TYR A 104 10.30 -1.45 -0.24
N LEU A 105 9.65 -0.43 -0.80
CA LEU A 105 9.71 0.93 -0.24
C LEU A 105 9.28 1.00 1.23
N GLY A 106 8.21 0.31 1.56
CA GLY A 106 7.71 0.26 2.95
C GLY A 106 8.63 -0.50 3.90
N ARG A 107 9.40 -1.47 3.38
CA ARG A 107 10.44 -2.20 4.13
C ARG A 107 11.78 -1.48 4.19
N ASN A 108 11.87 -0.31 3.57
CA ASN A 108 13.11 0.45 3.43
C ASN A 108 14.18 -0.21 2.53
N ASP A 109 13.77 -1.18 1.72
CA ASP A 109 14.61 -1.85 0.73
C ASP A 109 14.61 -1.06 -0.59
N ILE A 110 15.17 0.16 -0.55
CA ILE A 110 15.08 1.12 -1.65
C ILE A 110 15.80 0.62 -2.91
N SER A 111 16.88 -0.15 -2.77
CA SER A 111 17.59 -0.73 -3.91
C SER A 111 16.71 -1.65 -4.74
N GLU A 112 15.97 -2.54 -4.09
CA GLU A 112 15.04 -3.45 -4.75
C GLU A 112 13.88 -2.69 -5.43
N ALA A 113 13.37 -1.64 -4.78
CA ALA A 113 12.35 -0.78 -5.38
C ALA A 113 12.88 -0.06 -6.64
N ILE A 114 14.11 0.45 -6.62
CA ILE A 114 14.76 1.06 -7.79
C ILE A 114 14.89 0.03 -8.92
N ASP A 115 15.35 -1.18 -8.62
CA ASP A 115 15.51 -2.23 -9.63
C ASP A 115 14.18 -2.60 -10.29
N ILE A 116 13.10 -2.68 -9.52
CA ILE A 116 11.76 -2.91 -10.07
C ILE A 116 11.32 -1.75 -10.96
N ALA A 117 11.49 -0.50 -10.52
CA ALA A 117 11.12 0.68 -11.31
C ALA A 117 11.88 0.72 -12.65
N MET A 118 13.17 0.41 -12.64
CA MET A 118 14.00 0.30 -13.85
C MET A 118 13.52 -0.83 -14.78
N GLN A 119 13.21 -2.02 -14.24
CA GLN A 119 12.69 -3.15 -15.02
C GLN A 119 11.34 -2.84 -15.67
N GLN A 120 10.49 -2.08 -14.97
CA GLN A 120 9.20 -1.64 -15.50
C GLN A 120 9.31 -0.45 -16.45
N SER A 121 10.49 0.18 -16.57
CA SER A 121 10.71 1.43 -17.31
C SER A 121 9.71 2.53 -16.87
N ASP A 122 9.42 2.58 -15.55
CA ASP A 122 8.48 3.52 -14.95
C ASP A 122 9.26 4.65 -14.27
N ASP A 123 9.40 5.76 -15.00
CA ASP A 123 10.19 6.92 -14.57
C ASP A 123 9.60 7.60 -13.32
N GLU A 124 8.27 7.56 -13.14
CA GLU A 124 7.62 8.12 -11.95
C GLU A 124 7.97 7.30 -10.70
N MET A 125 7.87 5.97 -10.79
CA MET A 125 8.29 5.08 -9.71
C MET A 125 9.78 5.26 -9.41
N LEU A 126 10.61 5.38 -10.43
CA LEU A 126 12.06 5.55 -10.29
C LEU A 126 12.41 6.88 -9.59
N LEU A 127 11.79 7.98 -10.02
CA LEU A 127 11.97 9.29 -9.40
C LEU A 127 11.55 9.26 -7.92
N TYR A 128 10.39 8.67 -7.63
CA TYR A 128 9.91 8.55 -6.25
C TYR A 128 10.84 7.72 -5.36
N ALA A 129 11.40 6.62 -5.88
CA ALA A 129 12.38 5.81 -5.13
C ALA A 129 13.66 6.60 -4.84
N TYR A 130 14.17 7.38 -5.81
CA TYR A 130 15.32 8.26 -5.58
C TYR A 130 15.03 9.38 -4.56
N MET A 131 13.81 9.95 -4.56
CA MET A 131 13.41 10.92 -3.54
C MET A 131 13.42 10.29 -2.14
N LYS A 132 12.95 9.05 -2.00
CA LYS A 132 13.02 8.31 -0.74
C LYS A 132 14.47 8.02 -0.33
N GLN A 133 15.32 7.58 -1.27
CA GLN A 133 16.75 7.37 -1.02
C GLN A 133 17.43 8.65 -0.55
N LYS A 134 17.15 9.79 -1.19
CA LYS A 134 17.66 11.10 -0.79
C LYS A 134 17.28 11.44 0.65
N SER A 135 16.01 11.31 1.00
CA SER A 135 15.50 11.56 2.35
C SER A 135 16.19 10.68 3.42
N MET A 136 16.48 9.42 3.08
CA MET A 136 17.21 8.52 3.97
C MET A 136 18.65 9.01 4.20
N ILE A 137 19.37 9.38 3.15
CA ILE A 137 20.74 9.90 3.26
C ILE A 137 20.77 11.17 4.10
N GLU A 138 19.81 12.08 3.91
CA GLU A 138 19.70 13.33 4.69
C GLU A 138 19.54 13.07 6.18
N THR A 139 18.79 12.04 6.56
CA THR A 139 18.49 11.69 7.95
C THR A 139 19.46 10.69 8.58
N ASP A 140 20.35 10.08 7.78
CA ASP A 140 21.31 9.08 8.29
C ASP A 140 22.37 9.74 9.16
N SER A 141 22.34 9.42 10.45
CA SER A 141 23.30 9.94 11.44
C SER A 141 24.65 9.20 11.43
N SER A 142 24.77 8.09 10.70
CA SER A 142 26.00 7.31 10.60
C SER A 142 26.99 7.88 9.59
N LEU A 143 26.51 8.66 8.62
CA LEU A 143 27.31 9.30 7.59
C LEU A 143 27.89 10.64 8.07
N SER A 144 29.14 10.90 7.74
CA SER A 144 29.77 12.21 7.92
C SER A 144 29.14 13.24 6.96
N GLY A 145 29.33 14.53 7.23
CA GLY A 145 28.82 15.60 6.35
C GLY A 145 29.37 15.52 4.93
N GLU A 146 30.63 15.10 4.75
CA GLU A 146 31.24 14.94 3.44
C GLU A 146 30.67 13.74 2.68
N GLU A 147 30.51 12.59 3.35
CA GLU A 147 29.87 11.41 2.75
C GLU A 147 28.43 11.69 2.34
N LYS A 148 27.65 12.38 3.20
CA LYS A 148 26.30 12.81 2.84
C LYS A 148 26.27 13.66 1.58
N THR A 149 27.15 14.65 1.48
CA THR A 149 27.23 15.53 0.32
C THR A 149 27.50 14.75 -0.95
N GLN A 150 28.48 13.83 -0.92
CA GLN A 150 28.83 12.99 -2.07
C GLN A 150 27.65 12.08 -2.49
N GLU A 151 26.97 11.43 -1.55
CA GLU A 151 25.84 10.57 -1.85
C GLU A 151 24.64 11.36 -2.38
N LEU A 152 24.36 12.53 -1.81
CA LEU A 152 23.29 13.42 -2.29
C LEU A 152 23.56 13.94 -3.70
N GLU A 153 24.80 14.27 -4.04
CA GLU A 153 25.18 14.66 -5.39
C GLU A 153 24.96 13.53 -6.41
N LYS A 154 25.32 12.29 -6.06
CA LYS A 154 25.07 11.11 -6.91
C LYS A 154 23.57 10.91 -7.17
N ILE A 155 22.75 11.04 -6.14
CA ILE A 155 21.30 10.90 -6.28
C ILE A 155 20.73 12.05 -7.13
N ALA A 156 21.16 13.30 -6.90
CA ALA A 156 20.72 14.46 -7.68
C ALA A 156 21.02 14.27 -9.18
N GLN A 157 22.22 13.75 -9.53
CA GLN A 157 22.58 13.45 -10.92
C GLN A 157 21.66 12.40 -11.56
N LYS A 158 21.18 11.41 -10.79
CA LYS A 158 20.24 10.39 -11.28
C LYS A 158 18.81 10.94 -11.44
N MET A 159 18.42 11.86 -10.57
CA MET A 159 17.08 12.45 -10.58
C MET A 159 16.92 13.50 -11.68
N GLN A 160 17.98 14.26 -11.98
CA GLN A 160 17.92 15.38 -12.90
C GLN A 160 17.30 15.03 -14.27
N PRO A 161 17.75 13.99 -15.01
CA PRO A 161 17.17 13.66 -16.31
C PRO A 161 15.70 13.21 -16.25
N LEU A 162 15.28 12.64 -15.12
CA LEU A 162 13.90 12.26 -14.90
C LEU A 162 13.03 13.51 -14.67
N MET A 163 13.51 14.46 -13.88
CA MET A 163 12.79 15.72 -13.60
C MET A 163 12.65 16.57 -14.88
N GLU A 164 13.72 16.71 -15.66
CA GLU A 164 13.70 17.45 -16.93
C GLU A 164 12.67 16.91 -17.91
N LYS A 165 12.44 15.60 -17.91
CA LYS A 165 11.42 14.97 -18.75
C LYS A 165 10.00 15.41 -18.36
N TYR A 166 9.70 15.52 -17.07
CA TYR A 166 8.37 15.97 -16.60
C TYR A 166 8.16 17.46 -16.84
N ASP A 167 9.19 18.30 -16.68
CA ASP A 167 9.09 19.75 -16.95
C ASP A 167 8.78 20.04 -18.44
N THR A 168 9.20 19.17 -19.36
CA THR A 168 8.97 19.34 -20.80
C THR A 168 7.60 18.81 -21.26
N GLU A 169 6.89 18.01 -20.48
CA GLU A 169 5.56 17.50 -20.81
C GLU A 169 4.42 18.47 -20.38
N GLU A 170 4.72 19.50 -19.58
CA GLU A 170 3.76 20.51 -19.13
C GLU A 170 3.72 21.77 -20.03
N GLU A 171 4.57 21.89 -21.05
CA GLU A 171 4.56 22.97 -22.06
C GLU A 171 3.80 22.55 -23.34
#